data_13ccede5c8980ddc1cb8172e5c837b4d
#
_entry.id   13ccede5c8980ddc1cb8172e5c837b4d
#
_cell.length_a   1.000
_cell.length_b   1.000
_cell.length_c   1.000
_cell.angle_alpha   90.00
_cell.angle_beta   90.00
_cell.angle_gamma   90.00
#
_symmetry.space_group_name_H-M   'P 1'
#
loop_
_entity.id
_entity.type
_entity.pdbx_description
1 polymer ?
#
loop_
_entity_poly.entity_id
_entity_poly.type
_entity_poly.pdbx_seq_one_letter_code
_entity_poly.pdbx_strand_id
1 'polypeptide(L)'
;MIPLGSCTMKLNATSEMIPVGWEEFSSIHPYAPEHQVKGYLQLIDNLEKMLEKITGYSAISLQPNAGSQGEYAGLLAIDAFHKSNGHLNRKVCLIPESAHGTNPASAQMAGMKVVPVKCDKSGNIDLDDLQDKANNNSEELAGIMITYPSTHGVFEETVTEVCNVCLLYTSPSPRDRSLSRMPSSA
;
A
#
# COMPACT_ATOMS: atom_id res chain seq x y z
N MET A 1 -3.39 -2.97 -28.19
CA MET A 1 -3.04 -2.84 -26.75
C MET A 1 -1.59 -2.39 -26.69
N ILE A 2 -1.27 -1.28 -26.05
CA ILE A 2 0.11 -0.85 -25.90
C ILE A 2 0.67 -1.58 -24.69
N PRO A 3 1.74 -2.38 -24.82
CA PRO A 3 2.36 -3.04 -23.68
C PRO A 3 3.10 -2.01 -22.86
N LEU A 4 2.42 -1.44 -21.87
CA LEU A 4 3.05 -0.55 -20.90
C LEU A 4 3.33 -1.35 -19.64
N GLY A 5 4.57 -1.35 -19.20
CA GLY A 5 5.03 -2.06 -18.01
C GLY A 5 4.52 -1.50 -16.68
N SER A 6 3.58 -0.55 -16.70
CA SER A 6 3.04 0.03 -15.48
C SER A 6 1.57 0.36 -15.62
N CYS A 7 0.85 0.19 -14.52
CA CYS A 7 -0.47 0.73 -14.28
C CYS A 7 -1.53 0.42 -15.36
N THR A 8 -2.30 -0.61 -15.12
CA THR A 8 -3.46 -1.01 -15.95
C THR A 8 -4.68 -0.08 -15.82
N MET A 9 -4.57 1.03 -15.11
CA MET A 9 -5.63 2.04 -14.94
C MET A 9 -6.23 2.57 -16.25
N LYS A 10 -5.58 2.27 -17.37
CA LYS A 10 -6.02 2.66 -18.73
C LYS A 10 -7.05 1.71 -19.34
N LEU A 11 -7.39 0.63 -18.65
CA LEU A 11 -8.29 -0.41 -19.15
C LEU A 11 -9.70 -0.32 -18.54
N ASN A 12 -10.10 0.85 -18.03
CA ASN A 12 -11.45 1.07 -17.56
C ASN A 12 -12.45 0.90 -18.71
N ALA A 13 -13.56 0.23 -18.45
CA ALA A 13 -14.63 0.11 -19.43
C ALA A 13 -15.21 1.50 -19.75
N THR A 14 -15.52 1.73 -21.01
CA THR A 14 -16.10 3.01 -21.45
C THR A 14 -17.39 3.35 -20.69
N SER A 15 -18.21 2.34 -20.39
CA SER A 15 -19.44 2.49 -19.61
C SER A 15 -19.21 2.97 -18.17
N GLU A 16 -18.09 2.64 -17.57
CA GLU A 16 -17.69 3.11 -16.23
C GLU A 16 -17.23 4.58 -16.27
N MET A 17 -16.71 5.02 -17.41
CA MET A 17 -16.22 6.39 -17.60
C MET A 17 -17.32 7.38 -17.98
N ILE A 18 -18.46 6.92 -18.52
CA ILE A 18 -19.57 7.78 -18.97
C ILE A 18 -20.06 8.71 -17.85
N PRO A 19 -20.33 8.23 -16.61
CA PRO A 19 -20.85 9.10 -15.54
C PRO A 19 -19.92 10.26 -15.18
N VAL A 20 -18.60 10.09 -15.36
CA VAL A 20 -17.61 11.15 -15.06
C VAL A 20 -17.83 12.39 -15.94
N GLY A 21 -18.38 12.22 -17.14
CA GLY A 21 -18.67 13.30 -18.07
C GLY A 21 -20.04 13.97 -17.87
N TRP A 22 -20.89 13.46 -16.99
CA TRP A 22 -22.17 14.10 -16.71
C TRP A 22 -21.98 15.43 -16.00
N GLU A 23 -22.79 16.42 -16.36
CA GLU A 23 -22.66 17.78 -15.85
C GLU A 23 -22.83 17.84 -14.32
N GLU A 24 -23.70 17.00 -13.77
CA GLU A 24 -23.94 16.87 -12.34
C GLU A 24 -22.68 16.42 -11.56
N PHE A 25 -21.73 15.74 -12.22
CA PHE A 25 -20.47 15.32 -11.64
C PHE A 25 -19.30 16.23 -12.04
N SER A 26 -19.26 16.67 -13.30
CA SER A 26 -18.09 17.37 -13.86
C SER A 26 -18.08 18.88 -13.56
N SER A 27 -19.23 19.50 -13.29
CA SER A 27 -19.36 20.95 -13.15
C SER A 27 -19.31 21.48 -11.71
N ILE A 28 -19.07 20.62 -10.73
CA ILE A 28 -18.97 21.02 -9.32
C ILE A 28 -17.58 21.53 -9.00
N HIS A 29 -17.50 22.72 -8.42
CA HIS A 29 -16.23 23.29 -7.99
C HIS A 29 -15.66 22.52 -6.79
N PRO A 30 -14.33 22.24 -6.73
CA PRO A 30 -13.71 21.49 -5.63
C PRO A 30 -13.93 22.10 -4.23
N TYR A 31 -14.12 23.40 -4.15
CA TYR A 31 -14.40 24.13 -2.90
C TYR A 31 -15.87 24.55 -2.79
N ALA A 32 -16.80 23.83 -3.42
CA ALA A 32 -18.21 24.07 -3.21
C ALA A 32 -18.60 23.83 -1.75
N PRO A 33 -19.51 24.63 -1.16
CA PRO A 33 -19.94 24.44 0.22
C PRO A 33 -20.58 23.06 0.43
N GLU A 34 -20.37 22.45 1.58
CA GLU A 34 -20.82 21.07 1.90
C GLU A 34 -22.32 20.84 1.64
N HIS A 35 -23.16 21.84 1.91
CA HIS A 35 -24.58 21.71 1.69
C HIS A 35 -25.00 21.59 0.21
N GLN A 36 -24.10 21.94 -0.72
CA GLN A 36 -24.29 21.81 -2.16
C GLN A 36 -23.74 20.49 -2.73
N VAL A 37 -22.91 19.79 -1.97
CA VAL A 37 -22.20 18.57 -2.40
C VAL A 37 -22.58 17.33 -1.58
N LYS A 38 -23.73 17.32 -0.95
CA LYS A 38 -24.18 16.21 -0.09
C LYS A 38 -24.16 14.85 -0.78
N GLY A 39 -24.51 14.80 -2.06
CA GLY A 39 -24.47 13.58 -2.85
C GLY A 39 -23.05 13.02 -3.02
N TYR A 40 -22.06 13.90 -3.24
CA TYR A 40 -20.65 13.51 -3.30
C TYR A 40 -20.15 12.99 -1.95
N LEU A 41 -20.46 13.68 -0.87
CA LEU A 41 -20.07 13.26 0.48
C LEU A 41 -20.66 11.89 0.82
N GLN A 42 -21.93 11.66 0.45
CA GLN A 42 -22.58 10.35 0.64
C GLN A 42 -21.93 9.24 -0.21
N LEU A 43 -21.57 9.54 -1.47
CA LEU A 43 -20.89 8.59 -2.36
C LEU A 43 -19.54 8.19 -1.78
N ILE A 44 -18.74 9.16 -1.32
CA ILE A 44 -17.44 8.94 -0.69
C ILE A 44 -17.60 8.08 0.57
N ASP A 45 -18.46 8.48 1.50
CA ASP A 45 -18.72 7.75 2.76
C ASP A 45 -19.16 6.29 2.50
N ASN A 46 -20.06 6.10 1.54
CA ASN A 46 -20.49 4.74 1.17
C ASN A 46 -19.36 3.89 0.62
N LEU A 47 -18.50 4.46 -0.25
CA LEU A 47 -17.38 3.75 -0.82
C LEU A 47 -16.31 3.42 0.23
N GLU A 48 -16.00 4.36 1.12
CA GLU A 48 -15.07 4.13 2.23
C GLU A 48 -15.56 2.98 3.12
N LYS A 49 -16.84 2.97 3.51
CA LYS A 49 -17.44 1.87 4.28
C LYS A 49 -17.44 0.52 3.56
N MET A 50 -17.65 0.51 2.25
CA MET A 50 -17.54 -0.73 1.45
C MET A 50 -16.10 -1.26 1.46
N LEU A 51 -15.14 -0.37 1.26
CA LEU A 51 -13.72 -0.72 1.26
C LEU A 51 -13.24 -1.18 2.64
N GLU A 52 -13.67 -0.55 3.73
CA GLU A 52 -13.40 -1.01 5.10
C GLU A 52 -13.86 -2.45 5.32
N LYS A 53 -15.06 -2.79 4.86
CA LYS A 53 -15.61 -4.16 4.97
C LYS A 53 -14.83 -5.18 4.14
N ILE A 54 -14.40 -4.79 2.94
CA ILE A 54 -13.66 -5.67 2.03
C ILE A 54 -12.23 -5.91 2.53
N THR A 55 -11.57 -4.87 3.01
CA THR A 55 -10.14 -4.92 3.38
C THR A 55 -9.91 -5.26 4.84
N GLY A 56 -10.89 -5.03 5.71
CA GLY A 56 -10.76 -5.17 7.16
C GLY A 56 -9.95 -4.05 7.83
N TYR A 57 -9.65 -2.96 7.12
CA TYR A 57 -9.04 -1.79 7.72
C TYR A 57 -10.02 -1.04 8.63
N SER A 58 -9.47 -0.34 9.62
CA SER A 58 -10.25 0.49 10.55
C SER A 58 -10.72 1.80 9.93
N ALA A 59 -10.04 2.26 8.89
CA ALA A 59 -10.37 3.47 8.14
C ALA A 59 -9.78 3.41 6.74
N ILE A 60 -10.43 4.06 5.82
CA ILE A 60 -10.01 4.24 4.42
C ILE A 60 -9.97 5.73 4.11
N SER A 61 -9.06 6.13 3.23
CA SER A 61 -9.03 7.48 2.67
C SER A 61 -9.01 7.40 1.15
N LEU A 62 -9.89 8.13 0.51
CA LEU A 62 -9.97 8.27 -0.95
C LEU A 62 -9.22 9.52 -1.46
N GLN A 63 -8.44 10.20 -0.60
CA GLN A 63 -7.69 11.41 -0.96
C GLN A 63 -6.56 11.18 -1.96
N PRO A 64 -5.78 10.07 -1.91
CA PRO A 64 -4.71 9.84 -2.87
C PRO A 64 -5.23 9.75 -4.31
N ASN A 65 -4.63 10.53 -5.22
CA ASN A 65 -5.04 10.57 -6.63
C ASN A 65 -4.38 9.47 -7.50
N ALA A 66 -3.38 8.79 -6.97
CA ALA A 66 -2.63 7.74 -7.67
C ALA A 66 -2.06 6.71 -6.69
N GLY A 67 -1.68 5.53 -7.18
CA GLY A 67 -1.08 4.47 -6.37
C GLY A 67 0.15 4.94 -5.60
N SER A 68 1.05 5.67 -6.25
CA SER A 68 2.26 6.22 -5.59
C SER A 68 1.95 7.22 -4.47
N GLN A 69 0.87 7.97 -4.57
CA GLN A 69 0.41 8.86 -3.49
C GLN A 69 -0.18 8.06 -2.33
N GLY A 70 -0.86 6.95 -2.61
CA GLY A 70 -1.31 6.00 -1.60
C GLY A 70 -0.16 5.35 -0.85
N GLU A 71 0.89 4.92 -1.58
CA GLU A 71 2.14 4.43 -1.00
C GLU A 71 2.76 5.45 -0.05
N TYR A 72 2.91 6.67 -0.51
CA TYR A 72 3.48 7.77 0.28
C TYR A 72 2.63 8.09 1.52
N ALA A 73 1.30 8.17 1.37
CA ALA A 73 0.39 8.42 2.47
C ALA A 73 0.47 7.31 3.54
N GLY A 74 0.54 6.04 3.12
CA GLY A 74 0.72 4.90 4.01
C GLY A 74 2.03 4.97 4.79
N LEU A 75 3.13 5.31 4.11
CA LEU A 75 4.44 5.45 4.76
C LEU A 75 4.49 6.63 5.74
N LEU A 76 3.83 7.74 5.43
CA LEU A 76 3.67 8.85 6.37
C LEU A 76 2.87 8.45 7.60
N ALA A 77 1.82 7.64 7.43
CA ALA A 77 1.03 7.11 8.54
C ALA A 77 1.88 6.20 9.44
N ILE A 78 2.73 5.34 8.85
CA ILE A 78 3.68 4.48 9.60
C ILE A 78 4.67 5.34 10.37
N ASP A 79 5.26 6.35 9.75
CA ASP A 79 6.19 7.27 10.43
C ASP A 79 5.52 8.02 11.59
N ALA A 80 4.30 8.53 11.36
CA ALA A 80 3.52 9.19 12.39
C ALA A 80 3.17 8.24 13.55
N PHE A 81 2.82 7.00 13.26
CA PHE A 81 2.56 5.97 14.28
C PHE A 81 3.80 5.72 15.14
N HIS A 82 4.97 5.51 14.53
CA HIS A 82 6.20 5.31 15.29
C HIS A 82 6.56 6.53 16.15
N LYS A 83 6.43 7.74 15.60
CA LYS A 83 6.66 8.98 16.36
C LYS A 83 5.72 9.14 17.54
N SER A 84 4.44 8.84 17.38
CA SER A 84 3.45 8.94 18.46
C SER A 84 3.72 7.96 19.61
N ASN A 85 4.40 6.84 19.30
CA ASN A 85 4.84 5.86 20.29
C ASN A 85 6.26 6.11 20.84
N GLY A 86 6.87 7.25 20.52
CA GLY A 86 8.21 7.61 20.99
C GLY A 86 9.37 6.94 20.25
N HIS A 87 9.09 6.22 19.17
CA HIS A 87 10.08 5.47 18.37
C HIS A 87 10.64 6.34 17.24
N LEU A 88 11.32 7.44 17.55
CA LEU A 88 11.81 8.44 16.60
C LEU A 88 12.88 7.92 15.63
N ASN A 89 13.60 6.87 16.00
CA ASN A 89 14.68 6.24 15.21
C ASN A 89 14.20 5.18 14.23
N ARG A 90 12.93 4.75 14.28
CA ARG A 90 12.39 3.78 13.31
C ARG A 90 12.18 4.44 11.96
N LYS A 91 13.18 4.29 11.10
CA LYS A 91 13.28 4.94 9.77
C LYS A 91 13.67 3.99 8.65
N VAL A 92 13.95 2.72 8.94
CA VAL A 92 14.33 1.74 7.94
C VAL A 92 13.09 1.09 7.34
N CYS A 93 13.01 1.09 6.02
CA CYS A 93 12.00 0.37 5.24
C CYS A 93 12.68 -0.71 4.41
N LEU A 94 12.33 -1.97 4.65
CA LEU A 94 12.79 -3.09 3.82
C LEU A 94 11.97 -3.16 2.55
N ILE A 95 12.61 -3.28 1.40
CA ILE A 95 11.93 -3.32 0.10
C ILE A 95 12.58 -4.39 -0.78
N PRO A 96 11.83 -5.41 -1.24
CA PRO A 96 12.35 -6.42 -2.14
C PRO A 96 12.83 -5.82 -3.47
N GLU A 97 13.87 -6.39 -4.05
CA GLU A 97 14.40 -5.99 -5.37
C GLU A 97 13.38 -6.15 -6.49
N SER A 98 12.38 -7.02 -6.30
CA SER A 98 11.24 -7.20 -7.20
C SER A 98 10.19 -6.08 -7.12
N ALA A 99 10.36 -5.11 -6.25
CA ALA A 99 9.41 -4.02 -6.08
C ALA A 99 9.43 -3.04 -7.26
N HIS A 100 8.29 -2.37 -7.49
CA HIS A 100 8.24 -1.28 -8.46
C HIS A 100 9.10 -0.10 -8.00
N GLY A 101 9.69 0.64 -8.94
CA GLY A 101 10.56 1.79 -8.63
C GLY A 101 9.91 2.90 -7.82
N THR A 102 8.57 2.99 -7.80
CA THR A 102 7.84 3.94 -6.94
C THR A 102 7.97 3.62 -5.45
N ASN A 103 8.15 2.35 -5.10
CA ASN A 103 8.23 1.92 -3.70
C ASN A 103 9.43 2.56 -2.96
N PRO A 104 10.68 2.40 -3.45
CA PRO A 104 11.81 3.07 -2.82
C PRO A 104 11.73 4.59 -2.91
N ALA A 105 11.17 5.15 -4.01
CA ALA A 105 10.98 6.59 -4.16
C ALA A 105 10.03 7.14 -3.09
N SER A 106 8.88 6.52 -2.89
CA SER A 106 7.90 6.91 -1.86
C SER A 106 8.48 6.80 -0.45
N ALA A 107 9.26 5.74 -0.17
CA ALA A 107 9.92 5.57 1.12
C ALA A 107 10.95 6.67 1.40
N GLN A 108 11.77 7.02 0.41
CA GLN A 108 12.73 8.13 0.54
C GLN A 108 12.03 9.48 0.71
N MET A 109 10.94 9.73 -0.01
CA MET A 109 10.12 10.95 0.16
C MET A 109 9.52 11.04 1.56
N ALA A 110 9.16 9.91 2.17
CA ALA A 110 8.68 9.86 3.55
C ALA A 110 9.82 10.01 4.60
N GLY A 111 11.07 10.20 4.16
CA GLY A 111 12.23 10.32 5.03
C GLY A 111 12.73 9.00 5.59
N MET A 112 12.38 7.87 4.96
CA MET A 112 12.85 6.55 5.36
C MET A 112 14.11 6.15 4.60
N LYS A 113 14.97 5.36 5.24
CA LYS A 113 16.12 4.70 4.66
C LYS A 113 15.69 3.38 4.04
N VAL A 114 15.87 3.23 2.74
CA VAL A 114 15.56 2.00 2.03
C VAL A 114 16.70 0.99 2.20
N VAL A 115 16.34 -0.22 2.63
CA VAL A 115 17.24 -1.38 2.66
C VAL A 115 16.68 -2.44 1.72
N PRO A 116 17.34 -2.70 0.58
CA PRO A 116 16.85 -3.67 -0.40
C PRO A 116 16.98 -5.09 0.14
N VAL A 117 15.98 -5.94 -0.13
CA VAL A 117 15.96 -7.36 0.18
C VAL A 117 16.07 -8.15 -1.13
N LYS A 118 16.95 -9.12 -1.17
CA LYS A 118 17.17 -9.95 -2.36
C LYS A 118 15.93 -10.80 -2.67
N CYS A 119 15.84 -11.18 -3.94
CA CYS A 119 14.94 -12.22 -4.40
C CYS A 119 15.73 -13.48 -4.77
N ASP A 120 15.09 -14.65 -4.62
CA ASP A 120 15.63 -15.92 -5.09
C ASP A 120 15.56 -16.04 -6.63
N LYS A 121 16.04 -17.17 -7.17
CA LYS A 121 16.03 -17.43 -8.62
C LYS A 121 14.62 -17.58 -9.20
N SER A 122 13.63 -17.85 -8.37
CA SER A 122 12.22 -17.99 -8.75
C SER A 122 11.47 -16.66 -8.67
N GLY A 123 12.11 -15.61 -8.11
CA GLY A 123 11.55 -14.27 -7.95
C GLY A 123 10.81 -14.06 -6.63
N ASN A 124 10.83 -15.04 -5.72
CA ASN A 124 10.33 -14.88 -4.36
C ASN A 124 11.33 -14.10 -3.50
N ILE A 125 10.85 -13.55 -2.39
CA ILE A 125 11.70 -12.87 -1.40
C ILE A 125 12.63 -13.91 -0.75
N ASP A 126 13.92 -13.63 -0.72
CA ASP A 126 14.92 -14.43 0.00
C ASP A 126 14.72 -14.23 1.51
N LEU A 127 14.18 -15.27 2.17
CA LEU A 127 13.84 -15.21 3.60
C LEU A 127 15.08 -15.10 4.49
N ASP A 128 16.20 -15.68 4.11
CA ASP A 128 17.45 -15.60 4.88
C ASP A 128 17.99 -14.16 4.84
N ASP A 129 18.05 -13.57 3.65
CA ASP A 129 18.45 -12.16 3.48
C ASP A 129 17.49 -11.20 4.18
N LEU A 130 16.17 -11.48 4.14
CA LEU A 130 15.17 -10.72 4.85
C LEU A 130 15.40 -10.76 6.36
N GLN A 131 15.58 -11.97 6.92
CA GLN A 131 15.80 -12.16 8.36
C GLN A 131 17.07 -11.46 8.83
N ASP A 132 18.16 -11.59 8.09
CA ASP A 132 19.44 -10.93 8.40
C ASP A 132 19.29 -9.41 8.40
N LYS A 133 18.61 -8.84 7.42
CA LYS A 133 18.39 -7.41 7.32
C LYS A 133 17.44 -6.89 8.39
N ALA A 134 16.41 -7.65 8.74
CA ALA A 134 15.51 -7.33 9.82
C ALA A 134 16.24 -7.33 11.18
N ASN A 135 17.07 -8.34 11.44
CA ASN A 135 17.88 -8.43 12.65
C ASN A 135 18.87 -7.26 12.77
N ASN A 136 19.61 -6.98 11.68
CA ASN A 136 20.64 -5.94 11.65
C ASN A 136 20.06 -4.52 11.80
N ASN A 137 18.78 -4.33 11.51
CA ASN A 137 18.10 -3.04 11.63
C ASN A 137 16.97 -3.05 12.67
N SER A 138 16.93 -4.01 13.58
CA SER A 138 15.81 -4.27 14.48
C SER A 138 15.33 -3.05 15.27
N GLU A 139 16.21 -2.16 15.69
CA GLU A 139 15.88 -0.95 16.44
C GLU A 139 15.37 0.19 15.54
N GLU A 140 15.82 0.20 14.28
CA GLU A 140 15.50 1.25 13.31
C GLU A 140 14.38 0.82 12.33
N LEU A 141 13.97 -0.45 12.34
CA LEU A 141 13.01 -1.00 11.40
C LEU A 141 11.63 -0.37 11.61
N ALA A 142 11.15 0.36 10.59
CA ALA A 142 9.82 0.97 10.54
C ALA A 142 8.78 0.04 9.90
N GLY A 143 9.17 -0.71 8.87
CA GLY A 143 8.28 -1.61 8.16
C GLY A 143 8.92 -2.27 6.94
N ILE A 144 8.14 -3.12 6.29
CA ILE A 144 8.44 -3.68 4.98
C ILE A 144 7.39 -3.20 3.98
N MET A 145 7.80 -3.01 2.75
CA MET A 145 6.91 -2.64 1.65
C MET A 145 7.03 -3.69 0.55
N ILE A 146 5.99 -4.48 0.37
CA ILE A 146 5.93 -5.56 -0.61
C ILE A 146 4.85 -5.28 -1.66
N THR A 147 5.08 -5.77 -2.88
CA THR A 147 4.10 -5.77 -3.97
C THR A 147 3.62 -7.21 -4.18
N TYR A 148 2.31 -7.43 -4.11
CA TYR A 148 1.72 -8.76 -4.21
C TYR A 148 0.55 -8.79 -5.21
N PRO A 149 0.67 -9.49 -6.36
CA PRO A 149 1.87 -10.17 -6.85
C PRO A 149 3.01 -9.20 -7.15
N SER A 150 4.27 -9.72 -7.19
CA SER A 150 5.45 -8.90 -7.48
C SER A 150 5.44 -8.38 -8.92
N THR A 151 6.36 -7.44 -9.26
CA THR A 151 6.50 -6.96 -10.64
C THR A 151 6.96 -8.04 -11.62
N HIS A 152 7.51 -9.13 -11.11
CA HIS A 152 7.87 -10.32 -11.88
C HIS A 152 6.67 -11.23 -12.15
N GLY A 153 5.48 -10.89 -11.64
CA GLY A 153 4.26 -11.69 -11.76
C GLY A 153 4.22 -12.89 -10.80
N VAL A 154 5.08 -12.91 -9.81
CA VAL A 154 5.17 -13.99 -8.83
C VAL A 154 4.23 -13.69 -7.66
N PHE A 155 3.37 -14.65 -7.34
CA PHE A 155 2.66 -14.69 -6.07
C PHE A 155 3.61 -15.25 -5.02
N GLU A 156 3.99 -14.43 -4.06
CA GLU A 156 4.92 -14.78 -2.99
C GLU A 156 4.34 -15.95 -2.17
N GLU A 157 4.93 -17.13 -2.31
CA GLU A 157 4.47 -18.33 -1.60
C GLU A 157 4.71 -18.23 -0.10
N THR A 158 5.75 -17.50 0.29
CA THR A 158 6.19 -17.32 1.68
C THR A 158 5.74 -15.98 2.28
N VAL A 159 4.66 -15.38 1.75
CA VAL A 159 4.19 -14.06 2.21
C VAL A 159 3.87 -14.04 3.70
N THR A 160 3.38 -15.15 4.25
CA THR A 160 3.09 -15.26 5.69
C THR A 160 4.36 -15.19 6.52
N GLU A 161 5.41 -15.88 6.10
CA GLU A 161 6.73 -15.88 6.74
C GLU A 161 7.38 -14.49 6.65
N VAL A 162 7.29 -13.85 5.49
CA VAL A 162 7.75 -12.46 5.28
C VAL A 162 7.06 -11.50 6.25
N CYS A 163 5.74 -11.61 6.40
CA CYS A 163 4.99 -10.80 7.36
C CYS A 163 5.43 -11.10 8.81
N ASN A 164 5.58 -12.37 9.17
CA ASN A 164 5.97 -12.78 10.51
C ASN A 164 7.35 -12.23 10.90
N VAL A 165 8.34 -12.30 10.00
CA VAL A 165 9.67 -11.72 10.25
C VAL A 165 9.57 -10.23 10.57
N CYS A 166 8.75 -9.48 9.84
CA CYS A 166 8.59 -8.05 10.09
C CYS A 166 7.81 -7.75 11.37
N LEU A 167 6.79 -8.54 11.68
CA LEU A 167 5.96 -8.35 12.88
C LEU A 167 6.70 -8.62 14.19
N LEU A 168 7.84 -9.33 14.17
CA LEU A 168 8.71 -9.47 15.33
C LEU A 168 9.27 -8.12 15.82
N TYR A 169 9.41 -7.15 14.92
CA TYR A 169 10.07 -5.86 15.18
C TYR A 169 9.15 -4.66 15.02
N THR A 170 7.97 -4.85 14.44
CA THR A 170 7.01 -3.78 14.13
C THR A 170 5.64 -4.11 14.68
N SER A 171 4.76 -3.12 14.74
CA SER A 171 3.36 -3.36 15.10
C SER A 171 2.59 -3.94 13.90
N PRO A 172 1.68 -4.92 14.15
CA PRO A 172 0.90 -5.53 13.07
C PRO A 172 -0.04 -4.52 12.40
N SER A 173 -0.08 -4.56 11.08
CA SER A 173 -1.09 -3.90 10.27
C SER A 173 -2.37 -4.75 10.22
N PRO A 174 -3.57 -4.16 10.10
CA PRO A 174 -4.79 -4.93 9.85
C PRO A 174 -4.72 -5.83 8.61
N ARG A 175 -3.93 -5.45 7.61
CA ARG A 175 -3.72 -6.22 6.38
C ARG A 175 -2.94 -7.51 6.62
N ASP A 176 -2.00 -7.50 7.56
CA ASP A 176 -1.23 -8.70 7.92
C ASP A 176 -2.13 -9.78 8.50
N ARG A 177 -3.21 -9.38 9.19
CA ARG A 177 -4.25 -10.30 9.70
C ARG A 177 -5.17 -10.81 8.59
N SER A 178 -5.42 -10.04 7.54
CA SER A 178 -6.31 -10.43 6.45
C SER A 178 -5.65 -11.44 5.49
N LEU A 179 -4.35 -11.36 5.27
CA LEU A 179 -3.59 -12.33 4.48
C LEU A 179 -3.62 -13.73 5.11
N SER A 180 -3.67 -13.81 6.45
CA SER A 180 -3.83 -15.10 7.17
C SER A 180 -5.24 -15.71 7.04
N ARG A 181 -6.20 -14.98 6.48
CA ARG A 181 -7.60 -15.40 6.30
C ARG A 181 -7.99 -15.66 4.84
N MET A 182 -7.07 -15.49 3.88
CA MET A 182 -7.34 -15.96 2.53
C MET A 182 -7.47 -17.49 2.58
N PRO A 183 -8.62 -18.05 2.16
CA PRO A 183 -8.72 -19.51 2.07
C PRO A 183 -7.64 -19.96 1.11
N SER A 184 -6.83 -20.95 1.53
CA SER A 184 -6.00 -21.70 0.61
C SER A 184 -6.95 -22.17 -0.49
N SER A 185 -6.81 -21.64 -1.69
CA SER A 185 -7.55 -22.12 -2.85
C SER A 185 -7.24 -23.60 -2.99
N ALA A 186 -8.26 -24.42 -2.74
CA ALA A 186 -8.24 -25.82 -3.09
C ALA A 186 -8.13 -26.00 -4.60
#